data_fb2f70987019de3a7607bf4c00efc018
#
_entry.id   fb2f70987019de3a7607bf4c00efc018
#
_cell.length_a   1.000
_cell.length_b   1.000
_cell.length_c   1.000
_cell.angle_alpha   90.00
_cell.angle_beta   90.00
_cell.angle_gamma   90.00
#
_symmetry.space_group_name_H-M   'P 1'
#
loop_
_entity.id
_entity.type
_entity.pdbx_description
1 polymer ?
#
loop_
_entity_poly.entity_id
_entity_poly.type
_entity_poly.pdbx_seq_one_letter_code
_entity_poly.pdbx_strand_id
1 'polypeptide(L)'
;MRIGFKTSQTNVDWPTLLATWELGDTLEVFDSGWIFDHFVALAEGGGGSHEAFVLAGALAARTRRLQFGHLVLGNTYRHPALVAKMGATLDHIAPGRFVLGLGAGWHEAEHEMYGLTLPPIGERISMMESAVRVIRALWRQPEGVSLDAPPYRLSDAVCDPPPITPGGPPIWLGSQGLRRGLRVTAELADGWNHTGDPSTFVEKRDALLRHCEAVGRNPDEIEISAQAFLRDGDYDALLEIASGYARGGAHHLVLLMPAAEGPAGLQRLADRAAVPLRERFG
;
A
#
# COMPACT_ATOMS: atom_id res chain seq x y z
N MET A 1 0.21 -5.00 -18.20
CA MET A 1 0.85 -4.59 -16.93
C MET A 1 0.14 -3.36 -16.38
N ARG A 2 -0.09 -3.28 -15.07
CA ARG A 2 -0.71 -2.11 -14.43
C ARG A 2 0.34 -1.08 -14.03
N ILE A 3 -0.03 0.20 -14.09
CA ILE A 3 0.85 1.31 -13.69
C ILE A 3 0.09 2.22 -12.73
N GLY A 4 0.69 2.50 -11.59
CA GLY A 4 0.20 3.46 -10.61
C GLY A 4 1.20 4.59 -10.39
N PHE A 5 0.73 5.70 -9.84
CA PHE A 5 1.58 6.72 -9.28
C PHE A 5 1.50 6.73 -7.75
N LYS A 6 2.54 7.19 -7.10
CA LYS A 6 2.53 7.44 -5.67
C LYS A 6 3.01 8.85 -5.40
N THR A 7 2.20 9.60 -4.68
CA THR A 7 2.58 10.92 -4.19
C THR A 7 2.97 10.84 -2.72
N SER A 8 3.99 11.58 -2.34
CA SER A 8 4.19 11.89 -0.93
C SER A 8 3.07 12.85 -0.48
N GLN A 9 2.50 12.65 0.70
CA GLN A 9 1.60 13.63 1.33
C GLN A 9 2.33 14.58 2.28
N THR A 10 3.65 14.61 2.21
CA THR A 10 4.50 15.47 3.05
C THR A 10 4.94 16.71 2.28
N ASN A 11 5.03 17.83 3.00
CA ASN A 11 5.50 19.11 2.47
C ASN A 11 4.76 19.58 1.19
N VAL A 12 3.48 19.29 1.13
CA VAL A 12 2.58 19.68 0.04
C VAL A 12 1.26 20.17 0.64
N ASP A 13 0.69 21.21 0.08
CA ASP A 13 -0.63 21.68 0.47
C ASP A 13 -1.74 20.81 -0.12
N TRP A 14 -2.90 20.83 0.53
CA TRP A 14 -4.07 20.07 0.10
C TRP A 14 -4.53 20.42 -1.33
N PRO A 15 -4.65 21.69 -1.76
CA PRO A 15 -5.05 22.01 -3.12
C PRO A 15 -4.14 21.41 -4.19
N THR A 16 -2.83 21.47 -4.00
CA THR A 16 -1.84 20.88 -4.93
C THR A 16 -1.96 19.37 -4.99
N LEU A 17 -2.08 18.71 -3.84
CA LEU A 17 -2.23 17.26 -3.76
C LEU A 17 -3.54 16.80 -4.42
N LEU A 18 -4.65 17.49 -4.12
CA LEU A 18 -5.95 17.20 -4.72
C LEU A 18 -5.91 17.35 -6.25
N ALA A 19 -5.42 18.48 -6.75
CA ALA A 19 -5.34 18.72 -8.20
C ALA A 19 -4.47 17.66 -8.91
N THR A 20 -3.42 17.17 -8.25
CA THR A 20 -2.56 16.08 -8.77
C THR A 20 -3.35 14.78 -8.90
N TRP A 21 -4.14 14.42 -7.90
CA TRP A 21 -4.94 13.20 -7.93
C TRP A 21 -6.12 13.29 -8.89
N GLU A 22 -6.78 14.44 -8.98
CA GLU A 22 -7.86 14.69 -9.96
C GLU A 22 -7.31 14.58 -11.39
N LEU A 23 -6.13 15.12 -11.68
CA LEU A 23 -5.46 14.91 -12.95
C LEU A 23 -5.15 13.43 -13.17
N GLY A 24 -4.58 12.73 -12.19
CA GLY A 24 -4.27 11.29 -12.27
C GLY A 24 -5.49 10.44 -12.60
N ASP A 25 -6.67 10.83 -12.08
CA ASP A 25 -7.94 10.15 -12.36
C ASP A 25 -8.38 10.32 -13.82
N THR A 26 -7.92 11.34 -14.53
CA THR A 26 -8.19 11.56 -15.97
C THR A 26 -7.17 10.92 -16.90
N LEU A 27 -5.96 10.65 -16.42
CA LEU A 27 -4.87 10.06 -17.21
C LEU A 27 -5.01 8.54 -17.27
N GLU A 28 -5.53 8.01 -18.38
CA GLU A 28 -5.81 6.57 -18.57
C GLU A 28 -4.58 5.66 -18.43
N VAL A 29 -3.37 6.21 -18.56
CA VAL A 29 -2.13 5.47 -18.35
C VAL A 29 -1.94 5.01 -16.90
N PHE A 30 -2.57 5.68 -15.94
CA PHE A 30 -2.53 5.27 -14.54
C PHE A 30 -3.77 4.47 -14.14
N ASP A 31 -3.56 3.30 -13.56
CA ASP A 31 -4.60 2.43 -13.02
C ASP A 31 -4.85 2.70 -11.53
N SER A 32 -3.88 3.30 -10.83
CA SER A 32 -3.95 3.47 -9.38
C SER A 32 -3.17 4.68 -8.88
N GLY A 33 -3.59 5.21 -7.73
CA GLY A 33 -2.91 6.24 -6.97
C GLY A 33 -2.62 5.77 -5.54
N TRP A 34 -1.45 6.09 -5.00
CA TRP A 34 -0.99 5.60 -3.70
C TRP A 34 -0.46 6.71 -2.80
N ILE A 35 -0.72 6.56 -1.51
CA ILE A 35 -0.15 7.37 -0.43
C ILE A 35 0.56 6.44 0.57
N PHE A 36 1.13 7.00 1.64
CA PHE A 36 1.75 6.22 2.72
C PHE A 36 1.25 6.68 4.09
N ASP A 37 1.81 6.15 5.18
CA ASP A 37 1.34 6.40 6.54
C ASP A 37 2.51 6.84 7.43
N HIS A 38 2.92 8.08 7.28
CA HIS A 38 3.86 8.76 8.15
C HIS A 38 3.26 10.05 8.68
N PHE A 39 3.51 10.37 9.94
CA PHE A 39 2.98 11.56 10.62
C PHE A 39 3.88 12.78 10.43
N VAL A 40 5.13 12.54 10.03
CA VAL A 40 6.13 13.56 9.73
C VAL A 40 6.81 13.26 8.40
N ALA A 41 7.41 14.30 7.80
CA ALA A 41 8.20 14.10 6.59
C ALA A 41 9.48 13.33 6.92
N LEU A 42 9.81 12.33 6.08
CA LEU A 42 11.01 11.50 6.24
C LEU A 42 12.28 12.17 5.68
N ALA A 43 12.14 13.29 4.96
CA ALA A 43 13.26 14.03 4.39
C ALA A 43 14.04 14.78 5.47
N GLU A 44 15.32 15.00 5.21
CA GLU A 44 16.14 15.91 6.02
C GLU A 44 15.46 17.31 6.10
N GLY A 45 15.40 17.88 7.30
CA GLY A 45 14.67 19.13 7.55
C GLY A 45 13.23 18.93 8.02
N GLY A 46 12.68 17.71 8.02
CA GLY A 46 11.36 17.42 8.51
C GLY A 46 10.24 18.04 7.66
N GLY A 47 9.12 18.35 8.31
CA GLY A 47 7.95 19.01 7.69
C GLY A 47 6.63 18.30 8.00
N GLY A 48 5.52 18.89 7.53
CA GLY A 48 4.18 18.37 7.76
C GLY A 48 3.87 17.16 6.91
N SER A 49 3.02 16.27 7.43
CA SER A 49 2.44 15.15 6.70
C SER A 49 0.94 15.10 6.95
N HIS A 50 0.14 14.91 5.91
CA HIS A 50 -1.29 14.67 6.06
C HIS A 50 -1.54 13.25 6.57
N GLU A 51 -2.52 13.08 7.46
CA GLU A 51 -2.88 11.78 8.02
C GLU A 51 -3.49 10.89 6.93
N ALA A 52 -3.07 9.63 6.89
CA ALA A 52 -3.28 8.72 5.78
C ALA A 52 -4.76 8.36 5.51
N PHE A 53 -5.54 8.00 6.54
CA PHE A 53 -6.93 7.59 6.34
C PHE A 53 -7.87 8.77 6.04
N VAL A 54 -7.66 9.90 6.72
CA VAL A 54 -8.43 11.12 6.43
C VAL A 54 -8.17 11.58 5.01
N LEU A 55 -6.90 11.56 4.58
CA LEU A 55 -6.50 11.90 3.22
C LEU A 55 -7.09 10.92 2.20
N ALA A 56 -7.00 9.61 2.45
CA ALA A 56 -7.56 8.58 1.57
C ALA A 56 -9.06 8.78 1.35
N GLY A 57 -9.82 9.09 2.42
CA GLY A 57 -11.26 9.37 2.33
C GLY A 57 -11.57 10.59 1.45
N ALA A 58 -10.81 11.67 1.61
CA ALA A 58 -10.96 12.88 0.81
C ALA A 58 -10.65 12.62 -0.68
N LEU A 59 -9.55 11.92 -0.98
CA LEU A 59 -9.14 11.59 -2.35
C LEU A 59 -10.11 10.60 -3.01
N ALA A 60 -10.59 9.59 -2.25
CA ALA A 60 -11.57 8.63 -2.73
C ALA A 60 -12.88 9.28 -3.19
N ALA A 61 -13.37 10.28 -2.42
CA ALA A 61 -14.59 11.02 -2.74
C ALA A 61 -14.43 11.94 -3.97
N ARG A 62 -13.21 12.31 -4.33
CA ARG A 62 -12.90 13.24 -5.43
C ARG A 62 -12.45 12.54 -6.72
N THR A 63 -12.08 11.27 -6.65
CA THR A 63 -11.70 10.43 -7.80
C THR A 63 -12.79 9.42 -8.11
N ARG A 64 -12.83 8.90 -9.35
CA ARG A 64 -13.88 7.98 -9.81
C ARG A 64 -13.34 6.67 -10.36
N ARG A 65 -12.14 6.66 -10.92
CA ARG A 65 -11.60 5.54 -11.68
C ARG A 65 -10.42 4.84 -10.99
N LEU A 66 -9.50 5.61 -10.43
CA LEU A 66 -8.28 5.08 -9.83
C LEU A 66 -8.59 4.09 -8.70
N GLN A 67 -7.97 2.92 -8.74
CA GLN A 67 -7.74 2.14 -7.54
C GLN A 67 -6.81 2.94 -6.62
N PHE A 68 -7.04 2.92 -5.32
CA PHE A 68 -6.23 3.70 -4.38
C PHE A 68 -5.99 2.94 -3.09
N GLY A 69 -4.98 3.36 -2.34
CA GLY A 69 -4.66 2.78 -1.05
C GLY A 69 -3.38 3.30 -0.46
N HIS A 70 -2.89 2.57 0.51
CA HIS A 70 -1.67 2.90 1.22
C HIS A 70 -0.55 1.94 0.84
N LEU A 71 0.63 2.46 0.59
CA LEU A 71 1.84 1.67 0.42
C LEU A 71 2.94 2.21 1.35
N VAL A 72 2.88 1.81 2.63
CA VAL A 72 1.89 0.98 3.32
C VAL A 72 1.49 1.65 4.64
N LEU A 73 0.37 1.22 5.25
CA LEU A 73 0.03 1.61 6.62
C LEU A 73 1.00 0.97 7.63
N GLY A 74 1.35 1.71 8.66
CA GLY A 74 2.05 1.17 9.82
C GLY A 74 1.11 0.40 10.74
N ASN A 75 1.28 -0.93 10.83
CA ASN A 75 0.43 -1.75 11.71
C ASN A 75 0.50 -1.37 13.19
N THR A 76 1.58 -0.70 13.58
CA THR A 76 1.80 -0.24 14.96
C THR A 76 1.08 1.06 15.32
N TYR A 77 0.51 1.76 14.35
CA TYR A 77 -0.13 3.06 14.58
C TYR A 77 -1.61 2.98 14.98
N ARG A 78 -2.32 1.90 14.58
CA ARG A 78 -3.76 1.75 14.85
C ARG A 78 -4.13 0.32 15.19
N HIS A 79 -5.14 0.17 16.06
CA HIS A 79 -5.71 -1.16 16.35
C HIS A 79 -6.38 -1.73 15.08
N PRO A 80 -6.16 -3.01 14.72
CA PRO A 80 -6.65 -3.59 13.46
C PRO A 80 -8.18 -3.61 13.34
N ALA A 81 -8.93 -3.68 14.45
CA ALA A 81 -10.39 -3.56 14.40
C ALA A 81 -10.84 -2.16 13.96
N LEU A 82 -10.11 -1.10 14.34
CA LEU A 82 -10.36 0.25 13.85
C LEU A 82 -10.00 0.35 12.37
N VAL A 83 -8.87 -0.23 11.94
CA VAL A 83 -8.46 -0.30 10.53
C VAL A 83 -9.51 -1.02 9.67
N ALA A 84 -10.07 -2.13 10.17
CA ALA A 84 -11.15 -2.83 9.49
C ALA A 84 -12.39 -1.94 9.29
N LYS A 85 -12.77 -1.19 10.33
CA LYS A 85 -13.91 -0.26 10.27
C LYS A 85 -13.67 0.89 9.29
N MET A 86 -12.47 1.47 9.32
CA MET A 86 -12.06 2.55 8.40
C MET A 86 -12.02 2.04 6.95
N GLY A 87 -11.46 0.84 6.72
CA GLY A 87 -11.42 0.21 5.40
C GLY A 87 -12.80 -0.10 4.83
N ALA A 88 -13.74 -0.59 5.65
CA ALA A 88 -15.13 -0.77 5.26
C ALA A 88 -15.77 0.56 4.85
N THR A 89 -15.52 1.64 5.59
CA THR A 89 -16.03 2.98 5.25
C THR A 89 -15.46 3.48 3.92
N LEU A 90 -14.17 3.29 3.67
CA LEU A 90 -13.55 3.66 2.40
C LEU A 90 -14.14 2.86 1.22
N ASP A 91 -14.45 1.60 1.42
CA ASP A 91 -15.08 0.75 0.41
C ASP A 91 -16.53 1.21 0.09
N HIS A 92 -17.25 1.79 1.06
CA HIS A 92 -18.53 2.46 0.81
C HIS A 92 -18.39 3.78 0.04
N ILE A 93 -17.35 4.58 0.33
CA ILE A 93 -17.09 5.84 -0.39
C ILE A 93 -16.67 5.57 -1.84
N ALA A 94 -15.92 4.50 -2.07
CA ALA A 94 -15.33 4.16 -3.36
C ALA A 94 -15.37 2.65 -3.62
N PRO A 95 -16.54 2.10 -3.93
CA PRO A 95 -16.74 0.64 -4.04
C PRO A 95 -15.76 -0.04 -4.97
N GLY A 96 -15.06 -1.07 -4.44
CA GLY A 96 -14.12 -1.90 -5.18
C GLY A 96 -12.82 -1.22 -5.60
N ARG A 97 -12.58 0.04 -5.21
CA ARG A 97 -11.36 0.78 -5.58
C ARG A 97 -10.30 0.83 -4.47
N PHE A 98 -10.67 0.57 -3.22
CA PHE A 98 -9.76 0.63 -2.09
C PHE A 98 -8.92 -0.64 -1.95
N VAL A 99 -7.62 -0.48 -1.69
CA VAL A 99 -6.67 -1.54 -1.31
C VAL A 99 -6.05 -1.20 0.03
N LEU A 100 -6.13 -2.12 0.98
CA LEU A 100 -5.48 -1.97 2.27
C LEU A 100 -4.04 -2.48 2.18
N GLY A 101 -3.08 -1.59 2.00
CA GLY A 101 -1.66 -1.94 2.11
C GLY A 101 -1.20 -1.86 3.57
N LEU A 102 -0.57 -2.90 4.08
CA LEU A 102 -0.14 -3.00 5.49
C LEU A 102 1.33 -3.41 5.58
N GLY A 103 2.04 -2.78 6.51
CA GLY A 103 3.44 -3.08 6.86
C GLY A 103 3.63 -3.22 8.36
N ALA A 104 4.72 -3.84 8.78
CA ALA A 104 5.00 -4.10 10.20
C ALA A 104 5.35 -2.85 11.02
N GLY A 105 5.51 -1.68 10.38
CA GLY A 105 6.02 -0.47 11.01
C GLY A 105 7.56 -0.48 11.14
N TRP A 106 8.19 0.70 11.22
CA TRP A 106 9.66 0.76 11.27
C TRP A 106 10.24 2.04 11.87
N HIS A 107 9.57 3.18 11.74
CA HIS A 107 10.16 4.50 12.03
C HIS A 107 10.17 4.78 13.55
N GLU A 108 11.29 4.51 14.20
CA GLU A 108 11.47 4.59 15.66
C GLU A 108 11.18 6.00 16.20
N ALA A 109 11.78 7.03 15.59
CA ALA A 109 11.60 8.42 16.05
C ALA A 109 10.13 8.88 15.99
N GLU A 110 9.36 8.43 14.99
CA GLU A 110 7.96 8.77 14.86
C GLU A 110 7.10 8.09 15.95
N HIS A 111 7.42 6.84 16.30
CA HIS A 111 6.77 6.16 17.42
C HIS A 111 7.06 6.87 18.75
N GLU A 112 8.30 7.27 18.96
CA GLU A 112 8.71 8.01 20.14
C GLU A 112 7.98 9.37 20.24
N MET A 113 7.95 10.14 19.14
CA MET A 113 7.26 11.45 19.10
C MET A 113 5.77 11.36 19.47
N TYR A 114 5.11 10.28 19.04
CA TYR A 114 3.66 10.11 19.25
C TYR A 114 3.32 9.21 20.44
N GLY A 115 4.31 8.81 21.24
CA GLY A 115 4.10 7.93 22.40
C GLY A 115 3.58 6.54 22.04
N LEU A 116 3.89 6.07 20.84
CA LEU A 116 3.49 4.76 20.33
C LEU A 116 4.59 3.73 20.59
N THR A 117 4.21 2.51 20.88
CA THR A 117 5.17 1.42 21.08
C THR A 117 5.65 0.87 19.75
N LEU A 118 6.97 0.72 19.59
CA LEU A 118 7.58 -0.01 18.49
C LEU A 118 8.23 -1.30 19.01
N PRO A 119 7.54 -2.44 19.02
CA PRO A 119 8.11 -3.71 19.46
C PRO A 119 9.27 -4.19 18.58
N PRO A 120 10.06 -5.17 19.03
CA PRO A 120 11.07 -5.81 18.20
C PRO A 120 10.48 -6.36 16.89
N ILE A 121 11.27 -6.39 15.81
CA ILE A 121 10.79 -6.74 14.45
C ILE A 121 10.06 -8.07 14.40
N GLY A 122 10.51 -9.09 15.13
CA GLY A 122 9.85 -10.40 15.16
C GLY A 122 8.43 -10.34 15.74
N GLU A 123 8.22 -9.52 16.76
CA GLU A 123 6.92 -9.28 17.37
C GLU A 123 6.02 -8.48 16.43
N ARG A 124 6.53 -7.41 15.81
CA ARG A 124 5.79 -6.60 14.82
C ARG A 124 5.29 -7.43 13.64
N ILE A 125 6.07 -8.41 13.16
CA ILE A 125 5.62 -9.33 12.11
C ILE A 125 4.49 -10.24 12.63
N SER A 126 4.56 -10.74 13.87
CA SER A 126 3.45 -11.48 14.49
C SER A 126 2.20 -10.63 14.63
N MET A 127 2.37 -9.39 15.09
CA MET A 127 1.27 -8.43 15.21
C MET A 127 0.62 -8.14 13.86
N MET A 128 1.39 -7.97 12.80
CA MET A 128 0.88 -7.77 11.44
C MET A 128 0.11 -9.00 10.94
N GLU A 129 0.64 -10.21 11.17
CA GLU A 129 -0.06 -11.46 10.86
C GLU A 129 -1.42 -11.54 11.58
N SER A 130 -1.43 -11.27 12.89
CA SER A 130 -2.65 -11.23 13.70
C SER A 130 -3.62 -10.14 13.24
N ALA A 131 -3.10 -8.97 12.86
CA ALA A 131 -3.91 -7.85 12.37
C ALA A 131 -4.66 -8.19 11.08
N VAL A 132 -4.00 -8.85 10.12
CA VAL A 132 -4.67 -9.31 8.90
C VAL A 132 -5.80 -10.29 9.23
N ARG A 133 -5.58 -11.23 10.17
CA ARG A 133 -6.61 -12.17 10.62
C ARG A 133 -7.80 -11.45 11.27
N VAL A 134 -7.55 -10.47 12.13
CA VAL A 134 -8.58 -9.63 12.77
C VAL A 134 -9.39 -8.87 11.73
N ILE A 135 -8.74 -8.19 10.78
CA ILE A 135 -9.38 -7.40 9.74
C ILE A 135 -10.26 -8.31 8.85
N ARG A 136 -9.73 -9.44 8.41
CA ARG A 136 -10.48 -10.39 7.58
C ARG A 136 -11.67 -11.00 8.33
N ALA A 137 -11.51 -11.33 9.62
CA ALA A 137 -12.60 -11.87 10.43
C ALA A 137 -13.76 -10.87 10.53
N LEU A 138 -13.46 -9.60 10.82
CA LEU A 138 -14.47 -8.53 10.90
C LEU A 138 -15.18 -8.26 9.56
N TRP A 139 -14.48 -8.36 8.45
CA TRP A 139 -15.08 -8.15 7.13
C TRP A 139 -15.93 -9.33 6.65
N ARG A 140 -15.59 -10.57 7.07
CA ARG A 140 -16.28 -11.79 6.65
C ARG A 140 -17.39 -12.20 7.59
N GLN A 141 -17.36 -11.75 8.84
CA GLN A 141 -18.34 -12.03 9.88
C GLN A 141 -18.81 -10.72 10.53
N PRO A 142 -19.46 -9.84 9.75
CA PRO A 142 -19.76 -8.49 10.20
C PRO A 142 -20.78 -8.42 11.34
N GLU A 143 -21.58 -9.49 11.52
CA GLU A 143 -22.65 -9.59 12.54
C GLU A 143 -22.10 -9.77 13.97
N GLY A 144 -20.88 -10.24 14.09
CA GLY A 144 -20.19 -10.39 15.36
C GLY A 144 -19.11 -11.47 15.31
N VAL A 145 -17.93 -11.14 15.80
CA VAL A 145 -16.80 -12.06 15.87
C VAL A 145 -16.10 -11.97 17.22
N SER A 146 -15.88 -13.11 17.84
CA SER A 146 -14.97 -13.26 18.97
C SER A 146 -13.73 -14.00 18.50
N LEU A 147 -12.55 -13.38 18.65
CA LEU A 147 -11.29 -13.88 18.13
C LEU A 147 -10.16 -13.59 19.13
N ASP A 148 -9.37 -14.63 19.42
CA ASP A 148 -8.10 -14.52 20.15
C ASP A 148 -6.95 -14.61 19.16
N ALA A 149 -6.38 -13.48 18.78
CA ALA A 149 -5.25 -13.34 17.85
C ALA A 149 -4.19 -12.43 18.48
N PRO A 150 -3.38 -12.93 19.41
CA PRO A 150 -2.45 -12.09 20.17
C PRO A 150 -1.56 -11.21 19.28
N PRO A 151 -1.35 -9.92 19.70
CA PRO A 151 -1.77 -9.33 20.95
C PRO A 151 -3.23 -8.82 20.95
N TYR A 152 -4.00 -9.06 19.90
CA TYR A 152 -5.37 -8.57 19.75
C TYR A 152 -6.39 -9.60 20.25
N ARG A 153 -7.44 -9.09 20.88
CA ARG A 153 -8.59 -9.90 21.29
C ARG A 153 -9.88 -9.17 20.96
N LEU A 154 -10.79 -9.84 20.30
CA LEU A 154 -12.14 -9.37 20.02
C LEU A 154 -13.16 -10.16 20.84
N SER A 155 -14.23 -9.49 21.29
CA SER A 155 -15.38 -10.10 21.95
C SER A 155 -16.63 -9.52 21.31
N ASP A 156 -17.38 -10.36 20.58
CA ASP A 156 -18.60 -10.02 19.86
C ASP A 156 -18.51 -8.70 19.06
N ALA A 157 -17.33 -8.51 18.42
CA ALA A 157 -17.03 -7.29 17.69
C ALA A 157 -17.77 -7.26 16.36
N VAL A 158 -18.40 -6.13 16.05
CA VAL A 158 -19.25 -5.92 14.87
C VAL A 158 -18.58 -4.98 13.89
N CYS A 159 -18.67 -5.28 12.58
CA CYS A 159 -18.28 -4.38 11.51
C CYS A 159 -19.52 -4.01 10.67
N ASP A 160 -20.38 -3.15 11.22
CA ASP A 160 -21.61 -2.68 10.56
C ASP A 160 -21.50 -1.16 10.27
N PRO A 161 -21.69 -0.68 9.00
CA PRO A 161 -21.89 -1.49 7.82
C PRO A 161 -20.66 -2.32 7.43
N PRO A 162 -20.83 -3.53 6.87
CA PRO A 162 -19.74 -4.33 6.33
C PRO A 162 -19.20 -3.70 5.02
N PRO A 163 -18.01 -4.11 4.54
CA PRO A 163 -17.55 -3.71 3.21
C PRO A 163 -18.56 -4.09 2.12
N ILE A 164 -18.63 -3.30 1.05
CA ILE A 164 -19.41 -3.61 -0.15
C ILE A 164 -18.71 -4.71 -0.97
N THR A 165 -17.39 -4.65 -1.06
CA THR A 165 -16.58 -5.68 -1.72
C THR A 165 -16.72 -7.01 -0.97
N PRO A 166 -17.16 -8.10 -1.63
CA PRO A 166 -17.33 -9.40 -1.00
C PRO A 166 -16.03 -9.90 -0.34
N GLY A 167 -16.09 -10.16 0.97
CA GLY A 167 -14.93 -10.58 1.76
C GLY A 167 -13.99 -9.46 2.17
N GLY A 168 -14.31 -8.23 1.79
CA GLY A 168 -13.57 -7.00 2.07
C GLY A 168 -12.58 -6.59 0.97
N PRO A 169 -12.07 -5.37 1.03
CA PRO A 169 -11.03 -4.87 0.13
C PRO A 169 -9.79 -5.78 0.09
N PRO A 170 -9.04 -5.83 -1.03
CA PRO A 170 -7.78 -6.55 -1.10
C PRO A 170 -6.78 -6.05 -0.05
N ILE A 171 -6.06 -6.98 0.58
CA ILE A 171 -5.00 -6.68 1.54
C ILE A 171 -3.64 -6.95 0.90
N TRP A 172 -2.82 -5.91 0.76
CA TRP A 172 -1.45 -6.02 0.29
C TRP A 172 -0.46 -5.91 1.44
N LEU A 173 0.63 -6.67 1.38
CA LEU A 173 1.68 -6.58 2.39
C LEU A 173 2.99 -6.04 1.81
N GLY A 174 3.56 -5.02 2.49
CA GLY A 174 4.88 -4.43 2.19
C GLY A 174 6.00 -5.16 2.91
N SER A 175 6.04 -6.48 2.82
CA SER A 175 7.01 -7.30 3.53
C SER A 175 8.24 -7.62 2.70
N GLN A 176 9.45 -7.47 3.30
CA GLN A 176 10.72 -7.68 2.60
C GLN A 176 11.54 -8.87 3.14
N GLY A 177 11.13 -9.45 4.26
CA GLY A 177 11.88 -10.53 4.92
C GLY A 177 11.65 -11.88 4.27
N LEU A 178 12.71 -12.49 3.74
CA LEU A 178 12.69 -13.74 2.95
C LEU A 178 12.01 -14.93 3.64
N ARG A 179 12.14 -15.04 4.97
CA ARG A 179 11.64 -16.19 5.73
C ARG A 179 10.21 -15.96 6.21
N ARG A 180 10.04 -15.08 7.20
CA ARG A 180 8.78 -14.94 7.91
C ARG A 180 7.82 -13.97 7.21
N GLY A 181 8.33 -12.83 6.76
CA GLY A 181 7.49 -11.81 6.14
C GLY A 181 6.84 -12.28 4.85
N LEU A 182 7.61 -12.90 3.94
CA LEU A 182 7.07 -13.42 2.69
C LEU A 182 6.21 -14.68 2.89
N ARG A 183 6.45 -15.48 3.95
CA ARG A 183 5.55 -16.58 4.32
C ARG A 183 4.16 -16.04 4.72
N VAL A 184 4.12 -15.02 5.58
CA VAL A 184 2.84 -14.37 5.98
C VAL A 184 2.14 -13.78 4.76
N THR A 185 2.89 -13.19 3.82
CA THR A 185 2.35 -12.69 2.55
C THR A 185 1.72 -13.82 1.73
N ALA A 186 2.41 -14.94 1.56
CA ALA A 186 1.91 -16.11 0.84
C ALA A 186 0.64 -16.68 1.48
N GLU A 187 0.54 -16.70 2.81
CA GLU A 187 -0.60 -17.25 3.53
C GLU A 187 -1.83 -16.33 3.53
N LEU A 188 -1.64 -15.00 3.61
CA LEU A 188 -2.70 -14.09 4.00
C LEU A 188 -2.98 -12.93 3.03
N ALA A 189 -2.05 -12.55 2.16
CA ALA A 189 -2.20 -11.34 1.35
C ALA A 189 -2.83 -11.61 -0.03
N ASP A 190 -3.50 -10.60 -0.58
CA ASP A 190 -3.96 -10.60 -1.98
C ASP A 190 -2.95 -9.90 -2.90
N GLY A 191 -1.96 -9.23 -2.32
CA GLY A 191 -0.87 -8.61 -3.07
C GLY A 191 0.39 -8.44 -2.22
N TRP A 192 1.52 -8.38 -2.90
CA TRP A 192 2.81 -8.07 -2.33
C TRP A 192 3.39 -6.82 -2.98
N ASN A 193 3.85 -5.90 -2.16
CA ASN A 193 4.53 -4.70 -2.64
C ASN A 193 6.01 -4.72 -2.26
N HIS A 194 6.86 -4.74 -3.29
CA HIS A 194 8.30 -4.59 -3.12
C HIS A 194 8.69 -3.11 -3.08
N THR A 195 9.48 -2.77 -2.09
CA THR A 195 10.20 -1.49 -1.99
C THR A 195 11.62 -1.76 -1.52
N GLY A 196 12.59 -1.09 -2.07
CA GLY A 196 13.99 -1.27 -1.71
C GLY A 196 14.91 -1.39 -2.91
N ASP A 197 16.01 -2.13 -2.76
CA ASP A 197 17.00 -2.33 -3.81
C ASP A 197 16.40 -3.20 -4.94
N PRO A 198 16.35 -2.68 -6.19
CA PRO A 198 15.85 -3.42 -7.35
C PRO A 198 16.56 -4.76 -7.59
N SER A 199 17.84 -4.86 -7.25
CA SER A 199 18.63 -6.09 -7.42
C SER A 199 18.11 -7.26 -6.60
N THR A 200 17.37 -6.99 -5.50
CA THR A 200 16.82 -8.01 -4.59
C THR A 200 15.40 -8.44 -4.96
N PHE A 201 14.78 -7.82 -5.96
CA PHE A 201 13.37 -8.07 -6.30
C PHE A 201 13.11 -9.52 -6.71
N VAL A 202 13.90 -10.03 -7.67
CA VAL A 202 13.72 -11.40 -8.20
C VAL A 202 13.90 -12.45 -7.11
N GLU A 203 14.94 -12.31 -6.27
CA GLU A 203 15.17 -13.22 -5.14
C GLU A 203 13.96 -13.27 -4.20
N LYS A 204 13.41 -12.10 -3.86
CA LYS A 204 12.26 -12.00 -2.94
C LYS A 204 10.97 -12.51 -3.58
N ARG A 205 10.74 -12.20 -4.87
CA ARG A 205 9.63 -12.78 -5.62
C ARG A 205 9.71 -14.31 -5.61
N ASP A 206 10.87 -14.88 -5.95
CA ASP A 206 11.06 -16.33 -5.98
C ASP A 206 10.90 -16.96 -4.60
N ALA A 207 11.30 -16.25 -3.52
CA ALA A 207 11.04 -16.69 -2.16
C ALA A 207 9.53 -16.69 -1.84
N LEU A 208 8.78 -15.66 -2.29
CA LEU A 208 7.32 -15.62 -2.15
C LEU A 208 6.66 -16.80 -2.88
N LEU A 209 7.06 -17.08 -4.12
CA LEU A 209 6.52 -18.20 -4.91
C LEU A 209 6.77 -19.55 -4.22
N ARG A 210 7.97 -19.77 -3.68
CA ARG A 210 8.27 -20.98 -2.88
C ARG A 210 7.41 -21.09 -1.62
N HIS A 211 7.11 -19.96 -0.95
CA HIS A 211 6.20 -19.97 0.19
C HIS A 211 4.77 -20.28 -0.23
N CYS A 212 4.30 -19.78 -1.39
CA CYS A 212 2.98 -20.14 -1.92
C CYS A 212 2.89 -21.65 -2.18
N GLU A 213 3.90 -22.24 -2.82
CA GLU A 213 3.98 -23.69 -3.03
C GLU A 213 3.94 -24.47 -1.70
N ALA A 214 4.71 -24.05 -0.71
CA ALA A 214 4.78 -24.71 0.60
C ALA A 214 3.45 -24.69 1.37
N VAL A 215 2.57 -23.69 1.14
CA VAL A 215 1.25 -23.57 1.77
C VAL A 215 0.11 -24.02 0.86
N GLY A 216 0.42 -24.51 -0.35
CA GLY A 216 -0.57 -25.00 -1.32
C GLY A 216 -1.44 -23.91 -1.93
N ARG A 217 -0.92 -22.67 -2.01
CA ARG A 217 -1.64 -21.54 -2.59
C ARG A 217 -1.20 -21.27 -4.03
N ASN A 218 -2.16 -21.01 -4.92
CA ASN A 218 -1.84 -20.55 -6.26
C ASN A 218 -1.17 -19.16 -6.20
N PRO A 219 0.08 -19.01 -6.68
CA PRO A 219 0.78 -17.71 -6.66
C PRO A 219 0.12 -16.63 -7.53
N ASP A 220 -0.65 -17.02 -8.57
CA ASP A 220 -1.36 -16.08 -9.44
C ASP A 220 -2.50 -15.33 -8.72
N GLU A 221 -2.87 -15.77 -7.52
CA GLU A 221 -3.82 -15.05 -6.65
C GLU A 221 -3.18 -13.85 -5.94
N ILE A 222 -1.84 -13.68 -6.04
CA ILE A 222 -1.12 -12.59 -5.39
C ILE A 222 -0.66 -11.59 -6.45
N GLU A 223 -1.18 -10.37 -6.41
CA GLU A 223 -0.68 -9.30 -7.26
C GLU A 223 0.72 -8.87 -6.82
N ILE A 224 1.70 -9.05 -7.69
CA ILE A 224 3.10 -8.69 -7.44
C ILE A 224 3.35 -7.27 -7.94
N SER A 225 3.61 -6.35 -7.00
CA SER A 225 3.89 -4.95 -7.30
C SER A 225 5.27 -4.50 -6.83
N ALA A 226 5.82 -3.49 -7.50
CA ALA A 226 7.10 -2.88 -7.13
C ALA A 226 7.07 -1.36 -7.26
N GLN A 227 7.77 -0.67 -6.35
CA GLN A 227 7.89 0.78 -6.34
C GLN A 227 9.20 1.23 -6.99
N ALA A 228 9.11 2.12 -7.98
CA ALA A 228 10.25 2.78 -8.59
C ALA A 228 10.19 4.29 -8.28
N PHE A 229 11.31 4.85 -7.83
CA PHE A 229 11.40 6.21 -7.31
C PHE A 229 12.05 7.14 -8.34
N LEU A 230 11.37 8.21 -8.72
CA LEU A 230 11.99 9.30 -9.46
C LEU A 230 12.92 10.07 -8.51
N ARG A 231 14.22 9.99 -8.76
CA ARG A 231 15.25 10.71 -7.99
C ARG A 231 15.88 11.75 -8.88
N ASP A 232 16.03 12.96 -8.36
CA ASP A 232 16.73 14.08 -9.03
C ASP A 232 16.25 14.36 -10.46
N GLY A 233 14.99 14.00 -10.78
CA GLY A 233 14.41 14.15 -12.10
C GLY A 233 14.99 13.24 -13.17
N ASP A 234 15.71 12.19 -12.79
CA ASP A 234 16.31 11.21 -13.71
C ASP A 234 15.27 10.16 -14.14
N TYR A 235 14.59 10.46 -15.25
CA TYR A 235 13.59 9.56 -15.85
C TYR A 235 14.21 8.35 -16.54
N ASP A 236 15.45 8.43 -16.98
CA ASP A 236 16.13 7.30 -17.65
C ASP A 236 16.45 6.22 -16.60
N ALA A 237 16.97 6.59 -15.45
CA ALA A 237 17.18 5.68 -14.34
C ALA A 237 15.84 5.11 -13.83
N LEU A 238 14.78 5.93 -13.74
CA LEU A 238 13.44 5.46 -13.35
C LEU A 238 12.94 4.39 -14.32
N LEU A 239 13.06 4.62 -15.63
CA LEU A 239 12.65 3.67 -16.68
C LEU A 239 13.45 2.38 -16.63
N GLU A 240 14.74 2.44 -16.38
CA GLU A 240 15.60 1.25 -16.26
C GLU A 240 15.15 0.39 -15.07
N ILE A 241 14.99 1.00 -13.87
CA ILE A 241 14.54 0.33 -12.66
C ILE A 241 13.16 -0.29 -12.87
N ALA A 242 12.19 0.48 -13.35
CA ALA A 242 10.82 0.01 -13.57
C ALA A 242 10.75 -1.11 -14.61
N SER A 243 11.52 -0.99 -15.70
CA SER A 243 11.65 -2.05 -16.70
C SER A 243 12.31 -3.31 -16.13
N GLY A 244 13.25 -3.16 -15.21
CA GLY A 244 13.86 -4.27 -14.47
C GLY A 244 12.82 -5.04 -13.65
N TYR A 245 11.96 -4.34 -12.94
CA TYR A 245 10.85 -4.96 -12.20
C TYR A 245 9.85 -5.67 -13.12
N ALA A 246 9.46 -5.04 -14.23
CA ALA A 246 8.55 -5.64 -15.20
C ALA A 246 9.13 -6.95 -15.78
N ARG A 247 10.38 -6.92 -16.25
CA ARG A 247 11.09 -8.15 -16.70
C ARG A 247 11.25 -9.18 -15.58
N GLY A 248 11.36 -8.70 -14.35
CA GLY A 248 11.43 -9.54 -13.15
C GLY A 248 10.10 -10.14 -12.73
N GLY A 249 8.98 -9.85 -13.41
CA GLY A 249 7.67 -10.43 -13.14
C GLY A 249 6.79 -9.60 -12.20
N ALA A 250 7.00 -8.28 -12.10
CA ALA A 250 6.03 -7.40 -11.48
C ALA A 250 4.81 -7.23 -12.38
N HIS A 251 3.61 -7.34 -11.81
CA HIS A 251 2.34 -7.15 -12.51
C HIS A 251 1.87 -5.69 -12.44
N HIS A 252 2.32 -4.98 -11.41
CA HIS A 252 1.92 -3.60 -11.11
C HIS A 252 3.14 -2.76 -10.72
N LEU A 253 3.46 -1.77 -11.52
CA LEU A 253 4.52 -0.80 -11.23
C LEU A 253 3.92 0.43 -10.57
N VAL A 254 4.51 0.87 -9.47
CA VAL A 254 4.13 2.10 -8.77
C VAL A 254 5.26 3.10 -8.89
N LEU A 255 5.03 4.16 -9.65
CA LEU A 255 6.02 5.21 -9.90
C LEU A 255 5.86 6.32 -8.88
N LEU A 256 6.89 6.58 -8.11
CA LEU A 256 6.87 7.58 -7.05
C LEU A 256 7.53 8.88 -7.52
N MET A 257 6.82 10.00 -7.32
CA MET A 257 7.30 11.35 -7.63
C MET A 257 7.23 12.27 -6.40
N PRO A 258 8.04 13.34 -6.36
CA PRO A 258 7.88 14.38 -5.35
C PRO A 258 6.51 15.06 -5.47
N ALA A 259 5.74 15.12 -4.38
CA ALA A 259 4.39 15.72 -4.41
C ALA A 259 4.41 17.23 -4.70
N ALA A 260 5.45 17.93 -4.30
CA ALA A 260 5.61 19.37 -4.56
C ALA A 260 5.66 19.73 -6.06
N GLU A 261 5.92 18.75 -6.94
CA GLU A 261 5.86 18.97 -8.39
C GLU A 261 4.42 19.11 -8.91
N GLY A 262 3.43 18.73 -8.12
CA GLY A 262 2.02 18.89 -8.41
C GLY A 262 1.55 18.24 -9.71
N PRO A 263 0.44 18.75 -10.30
CA PRO A 263 -0.11 18.20 -11.54
C PRO A 263 0.87 18.20 -12.71
N ALA A 264 1.71 19.23 -12.84
CA ALA A 264 2.72 19.31 -13.91
C ALA A 264 3.77 18.19 -13.79
N GLY A 265 4.16 17.84 -12.56
CA GLY A 265 5.05 16.70 -12.30
C GLY A 265 4.41 15.38 -12.68
N LEU A 266 3.12 15.19 -12.34
CA LEU A 266 2.38 13.98 -12.70
C LEU A 266 2.23 13.84 -14.23
N GLN A 267 1.96 14.94 -14.94
CA GLN A 267 1.93 14.91 -16.39
C GLN A 267 3.29 14.50 -16.98
N ARG A 268 4.39 15.09 -16.49
CA ARG A 268 5.74 14.66 -16.93
C ARG A 268 6.02 13.18 -16.61
N LEU A 269 5.58 12.69 -15.45
CA LEU A 269 5.71 11.27 -15.09
C LEU A 269 4.92 10.37 -16.06
N ALA A 270 3.71 10.79 -16.45
CA ALA A 270 2.91 10.10 -17.44
C ALA A 270 3.65 10.01 -18.78
N ASP A 271 4.07 11.16 -19.32
CA ASP A 271 4.64 11.26 -20.65
C ASP A 271 6.03 10.60 -20.76
N ARG A 272 6.87 10.76 -19.73
CA ARG A 272 8.27 10.32 -19.75
C ARG A 272 8.52 8.94 -19.19
N ALA A 273 7.59 8.39 -18.41
CA ALA A 273 7.77 7.08 -17.80
C ALA A 273 6.57 6.14 -18.00
N ALA A 274 5.36 6.54 -17.61
CA ALA A 274 4.22 5.63 -17.61
C ALA A 274 3.81 5.19 -19.03
N VAL A 275 3.73 6.12 -19.99
CA VAL A 275 3.41 5.80 -21.40
C VAL A 275 4.46 4.88 -22.01
N PRO A 276 5.78 5.19 -21.97
CA PRO A 276 6.80 4.28 -22.46
C PRO A 276 6.80 2.88 -21.84
N LEU A 277 6.52 2.77 -20.53
CA LEU A 277 6.39 1.50 -19.85
C LEU A 277 5.16 0.71 -20.31
N ARG A 278 4.03 1.41 -20.51
CA ARG A 278 2.80 0.78 -21.03
C ARG A 278 2.99 0.25 -22.45
N GLU A 279 3.64 1.01 -23.32
CA GLU A 279 3.95 0.58 -24.70
C GLU A 279 4.88 -0.63 -24.74
N ARG A 280 5.83 -0.72 -23.80
CA ARG A 280 6.82 -1.81 -23.76
C ARG A 280 6.30 -3.09 -23.12
N PHE A 281 5.42 -3.00 -22.12
CA PHE A 281 5.04 -4.13 -21.26
C PHE A 281 3.51 -4.28 -21.08
N GLY A 282 2.72 -3.43 -21.70
CA GLY A 282 1.24 -3.45 -21.64
C GLY A 282 0.56 -4.49 -22.50
#